data_6e4b0f39fe193eb9974d3257c9c8198a
#
_entry.id   6e4b0f39fe193eb9974d3257c9c8198a
#
_cell.length_a   1.000
_cell.length_b   1.000
_cell.length_c   1.000
_cell.angle_alpha   90.00
_cell.angle_beta   90.00
_cell.angle_gamma   90.00
#
_symmetry.space_group_name_H-M   'P 1'
#
loop_
_entity.id
_entity.type
_entity.pdbx_description
1 polymer ?
#
loop_
_entity_poly.entity_id
_entity_poly.type
_entity_poly.pdbx_seq_one_letter_code
_entity_poly.pdbx_strand_id
1 'polypeptide(L)'
;MAALTTLAIASLAASAVGTGVAIYGQQQAAKTAASVGDYNAKISKMTGDYNAAVSEQNAKQVADTSEYNAQVLESQALQTEMDARENIRRKRIENARYASTQRARFAASGVTEEGSPLEAMAETAALLEMDAQEVNRQAQINASRIRAGAAEERRQGLFQAGQYKQQAGFDRFYGEAGAAKSVREGQAQASAYKIGSYSTLLSGVGNMAGSAYTFRRQGAI
;
A
#
# COMPACT_ATOMS: atom_id res chain seq x y z
N MET A 1 -1.42 17.14 -16.57
CA MET A 1 -1.50 17.68 -17.96
C MET A 1 -2.86 17.40 -18.61
N ALA A 2 -3.95 17.54 -17.88
CA ALA A 2 -5.32 17.33 -18.42
C ALA A 2 -6.18 18.62 -18.51
N ALA A 3 -5.58 19.79 -18.29
CA ALA A 3 -6.31 21.07 -18.22
C ALA A 3 -6.36 21.85 -19.54
N LEU A 4 -5.76 21.37 -20.61
CA LEU A 4 -5.61 22.14 -21.87
C LEU A 4 -6.57 21.74 -22.99
N THR A 5 -7.38 20.69 -22.83
CA THR A 5 -8.31 20.25 -23.90
C THR A 5 -9.72 20.82 -23.78
N THR A 6 -10.08 21.48 -22.69
CA THR A 6 -11.43 22.02 -22.47
C THR A 6 -11.69 23.42 -23.07
N LEU A 7 -10.64 24.12 -23.49
CA LEU A 7 -10.78 25.50 -23.99
C LEU A 7 -11.00 25.63 -25.49
N ALA A 8 -10.77 24.58 -26.28
CA ALA A 8 -10.82 24.67 -27.75
C ALA A 8 -12.21 24.48 -28.37
N ILE A 9 -13.20 23.98 -27.64
CA ILE A 9 -14.55 23.71 -28.21
C ILE A 9 -15.50 24.90 -28.02
N ALA A 10 -15.18 25.85 -27.14
CA ALA A 10 -16.06 26.99 -26.86
C ALA A 10 -16.01 28.13 -27.91
N SER A 11 -15.04 28.13 -28.83
CA SER A 11 -14.83 29.26 -29.76
C SER A 11 -15.53 29.16 -31.11
N LEU A 12 -16.24 28.07 -31.43
CA LEU A 12 -16.85 27.85 -32.72
C LEU A 12 -18.35 28.21 -32.80
N ALA A 13 -18.96 28.70 -31.71
CA ALA A 13 -20.41 28.99 -31.69
C ALA A 13 -20.76 30.48 -31.85
N ALA A 14 -19.88 31.36 -32.26
CA ALA A 14 -20.11 32.82 -32.19
C ALA A 14 -20.61 33.46 -33.47
N SER A 15 -21.01 32.74 -34.51
CA SER A 15 -21.48 33.38 -35.73
C SER A 15 -22.59 32.59 -36.46
N ALA A 16 -23.81 32.55 -35.91
CA ALA A 16 -24.97 32.13 -36.69
C ALA A 16 -26.14 33.05 -36.39
N VAL A 17 -26.52 33.75 -37.43
CA VAL A 17 -27.67 34.64 -37.53
C VAL A 17 -28.97 33.85 -37.39
N GLY A 18 -29.80 34.21 -36.40
CA GLY A 18 -31.15 33.69 -36.22
C GLY A 18 -31.37 33.08 -34.82
N THR A 19 -32.33 33.62 -34.07
CA THR A 19 -32.67 33.21 -32.71
C THR A 19 -32.94 31.70 -32.54
N GLY A 20 -33.44 31.02 -33.56
CA GLY A 20 -33.71 29.59 -33.53
C GLY A 20 -32.45 28.72 -33.56
N VAL A 21 -31.40 29.12 -34.30
CA VAL A 21 -30.15 28.40 -34.42
C VAL A 21 -29.34 28.55 -33.15
N ALA A 22 -29.36 29.75 -32.51
CA ALA A 22 -28.70 30.02 -31.26
C ALA A 22 -29.26 29.15 -30.11
N ILE A 23 -30.58 28.97 -30.04
CA ILE A 23 -31.22 28.14 -29.02
C ILE A 23 -30.88 26.66 -29.20
N TYR A 24 -30.91 26.15 -30.42
CA TYR A 24 -30.53 24.77 -30.70
C TYR A 24 -29.05 24.52 -30.37
N GLY A 25 -28.14 25.46 -30.72
CA GLY A 25 -26.72 25.40 -30.37
C GLY A 25 -26.48 25.37 -28.87
N GLN A 26 -27.21 26.22 -28.11
CA GLN A 26 -27.10 26.23 -26.62
C GLN A 26 -27.63 24.97 -25.96
N GLN A 27 -28.74 24.38 -26.51
CA GLN A 27 -29.23 23.08 -26.00
C GLN A 27 -28.24 21.93 -26.28
N GLN A 28 -27.62 21.94 -27.47
CA GLN A 28 -26.58 20.97 -27.81
C GLN A 28 -25.34 21.15 -26.93
N ALA A 29 -24.92 22.40 -26.70
CA ALA A 29 -23.82 22.71 -25.76
C ALA A 29 -24.11 22.25 -24.32
N ALA A 30 -25.35 22.39 -23.84
CA ALA A 30 -25.78 21.90 -22.54
C ALA A 30 -25.67 20.37 -22.44
N LYS A 31 -26.12 19.62 -23.46
CA LYS A 31 -25.96 18.16 -23.49
C LYS A 31 -24.50 17.74 -23.51
N THR A 32 -23.69 18.42 -24.32
CA THR A 32 -22.24 18.16 -24.41
C THR A 32 -21.55 18.42 -23.06
N ALA A 33 -21.87 19.54 -22.38
CA ALA A 33 -21.29 19.87 -21.07
C ALA A 33 -21.62 18.79 -20.01
N ALA A 34 -22.87 18.32 -19.97
CA ALA A 34 -23.27 17.23 -19.09
C ALA A 34 -22.49 15.93 -19.40
N SER A 35 -22.43 15.56 -20.70
CA SER A 35 -21.69 14.34 -21.13
C SER A 35 -20.20 14.40 -20.84
N VAL A 36 -19.56 15.57 -20.96
CA VAL A 36 -18.17 15.80 -20.59
C VAL A 36 -17.99 15.67 -19.08
N GLY A 37 -18.93 16.21 -18.28
CA GLY A 37 -18.95 16.05 -16.84
C GLY A 37 -19.00 14.57 -16.42
N ASP A 38 -19.90 13.79 -17.02
CA ASP A 38 -20.05 12.35 -16.77
C ASP A 38 -18.81 11.55 -17.21
N TYR A 39 -18.22 11.91 -18.36
CA TYR A 39 -16.99 11.29 -18.84
C TYR A 39 -15.81 11.55 -17.88
N ASN A 40 -15.61 12.81 -17.48
CA ASN A 40 -14.58 13.18 -16.53
C ASN A 40 -14.78 12.51 -15.17
N ALA A 41 -16.03 12.34 -14.73
CA ALA A 41 -16.37 11.61 -13.53
C ALA A 41 -15.92 10.13 -13.60
N LYS A 42 -16.20 9.47 -14.73
CA LYS A 42 -15.73 8.10 -14.97
C LYS A 42 -14.21 8.01 -14.92
N ILE A 43 -13.51 8.93 -15.58
CA ILE A 43 -12.03 8.97 -15.55
C ILE A 43 -11.51 9.15 -14.13
N SER A 44 -12.05 10.10 -13.36
CA SER A 44 -11.65 10.34 -11.97
C SER A 44 -11.82 9.08 -11.11
N LYS A 45 -13.00 8.44 -11.23
CA LYS A 45 -13.28 7.20 -10.49
C LYS A 45 -12.33 6.07 -10.89
N MET A 46 -12.17 5.82 -12.19
CA MET A 46 -11.26 4.79 -12.71
C MET A 46 -9.80 5.03 -12.25
N THR A 47 -9.36 6.29 -12.24
CA THR A 47 -8.01 6.63 -11.76
C THR A 47 -7.88 6.35 -10.26
N GLY A 48 -8.87 6.73 -9.45
CA GLY A 48 -8.89 6.43 -8.02
C GLY A 48 -8.89 4.92 -7.75
N ASP A 49 -9.74 4.16 -8.44
CA ASP A 49 -9.83 2.70 -8.31
C ASP A 49 -8.52 2.01 -8.74
N TYR A 50 -7.90 2.48 -9.83
CA TYR A 50 -6.62 1.96 -10.30
C TYR A 50 -5.49 2.22 -9.27
N ASN A 51 -5.37 3.46 -8.79
CA ASN A 51 -4.36 3.81 -7.79
C ASN A 51 -4.57 3.00 -6.48
N ALA A 52 -5.81 2.86 -6.07
CA ALA A 52 -6.16 2.03 -4.90
C ALA A 52 -5.76 0.56 -5.11
N ALA A 53 -6.02 -0.01 -6.28
CA ALA A 53 -5.62 -1.38 -6.60
C ALA A 53 -4.09 -1.56 -6.58
N VAL A 54 -3.34 -0.59 -7.09
CA VAL A 54 -1.87 -0.58 -7.01
C VAL A 54 -1.40 -0.50 -5.56
N SER A 55 -1.99 0.36 -4.75
CA SER A 55 -1.67 0.49 -3.32
C SER A 55 -1.99 -0.80 -2.56
N GLU A 56 -3.11 -1.46 -2.84
CA GLU A 56 -3.47 -2.75 -2.25
C GLU A 56 -2.50 -3.87 -2.66
N GLN A 57 -2.07 -3.88 -3.92
CA GLN A 57 -1.06 -4.81 -4.40
C GLN A 57 0.28 -4.61 -3.68
N ASN A 58 0.71 -3.35 -3.51
CA ASN A 58 1.92 -3.02 -2.75
C ASN A 58 1.80 -3.46 -1.29
N ALA A 59 0.63 -3.25 -0.65
CA ALA A 59 0.37 -3.73 0.70
C ALA A 59 0.55 -5.24 0.82
N LYS A 60 0.00 -6.00 -0.12
CA LYS A 60 0.14 -7.45 -0.16
C LYS A 60 1.60 -7.87 -0.36
N GLN A 61 2.29 -7.26 -1.31
CA GLN A 61 3.69 -7.57 -1.60
C GLN A 61 4.59 -7.34 -0.38
N VAL A 62 4.40 -6.22 0.34
CA VAL A 62 5.17 -5.91 1.55
C VAL A 62 4.88 -6.94 2.65
N ALA A 63 3.61 -7.29 2.87
CA ALA A 63 3.24 -8.29 3.87
C ALA A 63 3.83 -9.68 3.54
N ASP A 64 3.72 -10.12 2.28
CA ASP A 64 4.26 -11.41 1.83
C ASP A 64 5.79 -11.45 1.93
N THR A 65 6.47 -10.35 1.58
CA THR A 65 7.94 -10.25 1.68
C THR A 65 8.40 -10.30 3.13
N SER A 66 7.73 -9.56 4.03
CA SER A 66 8.07 -9.56 5.46
C SER A 66 7.80 -10.92 6.11
N GLU A 67 6.74 -11.62 5.71
CA GLU A 67 6.47 -12.97 6.18
C GLU A 67 7.55 -13.95 5.70
N TYR A 68 7.94 -13.87 4.44
CA TYR A 68 9.04 -14.67 3.90
C TYR A 68 10.36 -14.44 4.66
N ASN A 69 10.72 -13.16 4.88
CA ASN A 69 11.92 -12.80 5.63
C ASN A 69 11.87 -13.33 7.07
N ALA A 70 10.72 -13.24 7.72
CA ALA A 70 10.51 -13.77 9.05
C ALA A 70 10.68 -15.31 9.09
N GLN A 71 10.16 -16.04 8.10
CA GLN A 71 10.34 -17.49 7.98
C GLN A 71 11.82 -17.88 7.77
N VAL A 72 12.56 -17.09 6.99
CA VAL A 72 14.01 -17.28 6.82
C VAL A 72 14.73 -17.12 8.17
N LEU A 73 14.42 -16.08 8.95
CA LEU A 73 14.97 -15.88 10.29
C LEU A 73 14.60 -17.02 11.25
N GLU A 74 13.37 -17.51 11.23
CA GLU A 74 12.97 -18.68 12.03
C GLU A 74 13.75 -19.94 11.66
N SER A 75 13.98 -20.16 10.37
CA SER A 75 14.82 -21.26 9.90
C SER A 75 16.25 -21.13 10.38
N GLN A 76 16.82 -19.92 10.40
CA GLN A 76 18.15 -19.65 10.96
C GLN A 76 18.20 -19.91 12.47
N ALA A 77 17.15 -19.55 13.22
CA ALA A 77 17.07 -19.86 14.65
C ALA A 77 17.08 -21.37 14.90
N LEU A 78 16.29 -22.14 14.12
CA LEU A 78 16.29 -23.59 14.20
C LEU A 78 17.66 -24.19 13.86
N GLN A 79 18.32 -23.68 12.79
CA GLN A 79 19.66 -24.13 12.43
C GLN A 79 20.67 -23.87 13.55
N THR A 80 20.61 -22.69 14.18
CA THR A 80 21.47 -22.35 15.34
C THR A 80 21.28 -23.34 16.48
N GLU A 81 20.06 -23.75 16.80
CA GLU A 81 19.78 -24.76 17.83
C GLU A 81 20.28 -26.16 17.43
N MET A 82 20.11 -26.54 16.16
CA MET A 82 20.61 -27.83 15.66
C MET A 82 22.12 -27.91 15.69
N ASP A 83 22.81 -26.86 15.24
CA ASP A 83 24.27 -26.76 15.26
C ASP A 83 24.81 -26.83 16.72
N ALA A 84 24.13 -26.17 17.64
CA ALA A 84 24.47 -26.22 19.05
C ALA A 84 24.33 -27.64 19.64
N ARG A 85 23.22 -28.33 19.32
CA ARG A 85 23.01 -29.73 19.75
C ARG A 85 24.12 -30.66 19.24
N GLU A 86 24.50 -30.51 17.98
CA GLU A 86 25.58 -31.29 17.39
C GLU A 86 26.94 -30.95 18.04
N ASN A 87 27.22 -29.66 18.31
CA ASN A 87 28.43 -29.24 19.01
C ASN A 87 28.49 -29.79 20.44
N ILE A 88 27.37 -29.77 21.19
CA ILE A 88 27.27 -30.36 22.52
C ILE A 88 27.52 -31.87 22.46
N ARG A 89 26.93 -32.55 21.47
CA ARG A 89 27.17 -34.00 21.28
C ARG A 89 28.63 -34.29 21.05
N ARG A 90 29.32 -33.53 20.19
CA ARG A 90 30.77 -33.69 19.92
C ARG A 90 31.58 -33.41 21.17
N LYS A 91 31.31 -32.32 21.88
CA LYS A 91 32.00 -32.02 23.17
C LYS A 91 31.83 -33.14 24.16
N ARG A 92 30.65 -33.71 24.36
CA ARG A 92 30.42 -34.83 25.26
C ARG A 92 31.21 -36.08 24.87
N ILE A 93 31.34 -36.39 23.58
CA ILE A 93 32.20 -37.48 23.11
C ILE A 93 33.68 -37.22 23.44
N GLU A 94 34.16 -35.99 23.21
CA GLU A 94 35.52 -35.57 23.53
C GLU A 94 35.78 -35.66 25.04
N ASN A 95 34.84 -35.20 25.86
CA ASN A 95 34.88 -35.24 27.31
C ASN A 95 34.96 -36.70 27.81
N ALA A 96 34.17 -37.62 27.24
CA ALA A 96 34.20 -39.03 27.54
C ALA A 96 35.56 -39.65 27.20
N ARG A 97 36.15 -39.28 26.05
CA ARG A 97 37.51 -39.72 25.67
C ARG A 97 38.56 -39.18 26.62
N TYR A 98 38.45 -37.91 27.03
CA TYR A 98 39.35 -37.30 27.97
C TYR A 98 39.29 -38.03 29.34
N ALA A 99 38.11 -38.26 29.88
CA ALA A 99 37.90 -38.99 31.11
C ALA A 99 38.47 -40.43 31.02
N SER A 100 38.28 -41.12 29.91
CA SER A 100 38.85 -42.47 29.70
C SER A 100 40.39 -42.44 29.67
N THR A 101 40.97 -41.42 29.06
CA THR A 101 42.43 -41.22 29.02
C THR A 101 43.00 -40.95 30.43
N GLN A 102 42.30 -40.11 31.22
CA GLN A 102 42.69 -39.88 32.63
C GLN A 102 42.64 -41.17 33.43
N ARG A 103 41.59 -41.98 33.34
CA ARG A 103 41.49 -43.28 34.00
C ARG A 103 42.65 -44.21 33.63
N ALA A 104 42.96 -44.31 32.34
CA ALA A 104 44.07 -45.10 31.86
C ALA A 104 45.42 -44.63 32.43
N ARG A 105 45.64 -43.33 32.56
CA ARG A 105 46.85 -42.76 33.14
C ARG A 105 46.96 -43.06 34.66
N PHE A 106 45.86 -42.93 35.41
CA PHE A 106 45.86 -43.28 36.83
C PHE A 106 46.15 -44.78 37.05
N ALA A 107 45.50 -45.65 36.27
CA ALA A 107 45.74 -47.09 36.31
C ALA A 107 47.18 -47.41 35.96
N ALA A 108 47.80 -46.78 34.94
CA ALA A 108 49.22 -47.02 34.58
C ALA A 108 50.21 -46.54 35.65
N SER A 109 49.83 -45.52 36.42
CA SER A 109 50.67 -45.02 37.54
C SER A 109 50.52 -45.80 38.86
N GLY A 110 49.67 -46.84 38.89
CA GLY A 110 49.39 -47.58 40.08
C GLY A 110 48.55 -46.88 41.16
N VAL A 111 47.94 -45.74 40.78
CA VAL A 111 47.05 -44.99 41.66
C VAL A 111 45.63 -45.59 41.51
N THR A 112 45.06 -45.98 42.68
CA THR A 112 43.65 -46.47 42.68
C THR A 112 42.68 -45.33 42.42
N GLU A 113 41.54 -45.67 41.81
CA GLU A 113 40.47 -44.70 41.55
C GLU A 113 39.68 -44.36 42.84
N GLU A 114 40.27 -44.40 44.01
CA GLU A 114 39.63 -44.15 45.31
C GLU A 114 40.16 -42.83 45.88
N GLY A 115 39.28 -42.08 46.59
CA GLY A 115 39.69 -40.86 47.30
C GLY A 115 39.94 -39.68 46.36
N SER A 116 41.01 -38.94 46.52
CA SER A 116 41.38 -37.72 45.85
C SER A 116 41.39 -37.81 44.29
N PRO A 117 41.88 -38.91 43.66
CA PRO A 117 41.78 -39.03 42.18
C PRO A 117 40.34 -39.09 41.62
N LEU A 118 39.45 -39.78 42.38
CA LEU A 118 38.02 -39.87 41.98
C LEU A 118 37.36 -38.50 42.10
N GLU A 119 37.64 -37.73 43.15
CA GLU A 119 37.11 -36.36 43.32
C GLU A 119 37.60 -35.44 42.23
N ALA A 120 38.87 -35.46 41.84
CA ALA A 120 39.42 -34.66 40.74
C ALA A 120 38.80 -35.02 39.37
N MET A 121 38.50 -36.30 39.14
CA MET A 121 37.80 -36.75 37.92
C MET A 121 36.35 -36.30 37.91
N ALA A 122 35.65 -36.37 39.05
CA ALA A 122 34.25 -35.88 39.17
C ALA A 122 34.18 -34.38 38.99
N GLU A 123 35.06 -33.60 39.56
CA GLU A 123 35.17 -32.16 39.37
C GLU A 123 35.41 -31.79 37.89
N THR A 124 36.36 -32.48 37.24
CA THR A 124 36.62 -32.26 35.79
C THR A 124 35.40 -32.60 34.96
N ALA A 125 34.70 -33.69 35.22
CA ALA A 125 33.48 -34.06 34.49
C ALA A 125 32.36 -33.02 34.70
N ALA A 126 32.20 -32.49 35.91
CA ALA A 126 31.23 -31.41 36.19
C ALA A 126 31.56 -30.12 35.43
N LEU A 127 32.82 -29.69 35.39
CA LEU A 127 33.26 -28.51 34.65
C LEU A 127 33.02 -28.66 33.14
N LEU A 128 33.31 -29.85 32.58
CA LEU A 128 33.09 -30.15 31.16
C LEU A 128 31.59 -30.18 30.80
N GLU A 129 30.72 -30.66 31.70
CA GLU A 129 29.28 -30.60 31.47
C GLU A 129 28.73 -29.18 31.62
N MET A 130 29.23 -28.37 32.53
CA MET A 130 28.92 -26.95 32.64
C MET A 130 29.27 -26.20 31.35
N ASP A 131 30.42 -26.48 30.75
CA ASP A 131 30.84 -25.90 29.48
C ASP A 131 29.86 -26.29 28.31
N ALA A 132 29.43 -27.56 28.30
CA ALA A 132 28.41 -27.99 27.32
C ALA A 132 27.03 -27.30 27.53
N GLN A 133 26.65 -27.11 28.81
CA GLN A 133 25.42 -26.38 29.14
C GLN A 133 25.49 -24.89 28.73
N GLU A 134 26.67 -24.28 28.91
CA GLU A 134 26.89 -22.88 28.50
C GLU A 134 26.75 -22.71 26.99
N VAL A 135 27.27 -23.65 26.19
CA VAL A 135 27.04 -23.67 24.73
C VAL A 135 25.54 -23.72 24.38
N ASN A 136 24.77 -24.57 25.08
CA ASN A 136 23.34 -24.65 24.91
C ASN A 136 22.63 -23.34 25.27
N ARG A 137 22.97 -22.76 26.42
CA ARG A 137 22.42 -21.49 26.88
C ARG A 137 22.67 -20.37 25.87
N GLN A 138 23.91 -20.27 25.38
CA GLN A 138 24.27 -19.24 24.39
C GLN A 138 23.51 -19.41 23.07
N ALA A 139 23.35 -20.65 22.60
CA ALA A 139 22.58 -20.94 21.40
C ALA A 139 21.11 -20.59 21.57
N GLN A 140 20.51 -20.89 22.73
CA GLN A 140 19.12 -20.52 23.02
C GLN A 140 18.92 -18.99 23.03
N ILE A 141 19.86 -18.25 23.63
CA ILE A 141 19.83 -16.78 23.62
C ILE A 141 19.90 -16.25 22.17
N ASN A 142 20.82 -16.79 21.37
CA ASN A 142 20.96 -16.38 19.98
C ASN A 142 19.72 -16.72 19.15
N ALA A 143 19.18 -17.93 19.27
CA ALA A 143 17.95 -18.34 18.61
C ALA A 143 16.76 -17.46 19.02
N SER A 144 16.65 -17.10 20.30
CA SER A 144 15.61 -16.20 20.79
C SER A 144 15.74 -14.79 20.21
N ARG A 145 16.96 -14.27 20.06
CA ARG A 145 17.20 -12.97 19.41
C ARG A 145 16.81 -12.99 17.94
N ILE A 146 17.13 -14.07 17.22
CA ILE A 146 16.75 -14.23 15.81
C ILE A 146 15.23 -14.30 15.70
N ARG A 147 14.54 -15.06 16.56
CA ARG A 147 13.06 -15.12 16.58
C ARG A 147 12.42 -13.76 16.91
N ALA A 148 13.03 -12.99 17.82
CA ALA A 148 12.57 -11.62 18.10
C ALA A 148 12.72 -10.74 16.87
N GLY A 149 13.81 -10.88 16.09
CA GLY A 149 13.99 -10.23 14.81
C GLY A 149 12.91 -10.63 13.78
N ALA A 150 12.55 -11.92 13.71
CA ALA A 150 11.47 -12.40 12.85
C ALA A 150 10.10 -11.79 13.21
N ALA A 151 9.82 -11.70 14.51
CA ALA A 151 8.58 -11.06 14.97
C ALA A 151 8.54 -9.56 14.64
N GLU A 152 9.68 -8.87 14.75
CA GLU A 152 9.81 -7.46 14.38
C GLU A 152 9.62 -7.25 12.88
N GLU A 153 10.22 -8.11 12.04
CA GLU A 153 10.04 -8.09 10.59
C GLU A 153 8.56 -8.20 10.19
N ARG A 154 7.82 -9.17 10.78
CA ARG A 154 6.37 -9.28 10.58
C ARG A 154 5.61 -8.02 10.98
N ARG A 155 5.95 -7.48 12.15
CA ARG A 155 5.29 -6.26 12.66
C ARG A 155 5.50 -5.07 11.73
N GLN A 156 6.73 -4.87 11.27
CA GLN A 156 7.05 -3.78 10.34
C GLN A 156 6.35 -3.95 9.01
N GLY A 157 6.33 -5.18 8.46
CA GLY A 157 5.62 -5.50 7.23
C GLY A 157 4.12 -5.24 7.33
N LEU A 158 3.48 -5.66 8.41
CA LEU A 158 2.06 -5.41 8.65
C LEU A 158 1.75 -3.91 8.82
N PHE A 159 2.63 -3.17 9.48
CA PHE A 159 2.50 -1.72 9.64
C PHE A 159 2.58 -1.01 8.27
N GLN A 160 3.59 -1.32 7.46
CA GLN A 160 3.73 -0.75 6.11
C GLN A 160 2.57 -1.14 5.20
N ALA A 161 2.15 -2.41 5.23
CA ALA A 161 0.97 -2.87 4.50
C ALA A 161 -0.30 -2.13 4.93
N GLY A 162 -0.43 -1.82 6.22
CA GLY A 162 -1.51 -0.98 6.76
C GLY A 162 -1.52 0.43 6.17
N GLN A 163 -0.34 1.06 6.03
CA GLN A 163 -0.21 2.38 5.41
C GLN A 163 -0.64 2.36 3.94
N TYR A 164 -0.23 1.36 3.16
CA TYR A 164 -0.67 1.22 1.77
C TYR A 164 -2.18 0.99 1.64
N LYS A 165 -2.79 0.19 2.54
CA LYS A 165 -4.25 0.01 2.57
C LYS A 165 -4.98 1.31 2.89
N GLN A 166 -4.44 2.11 3.82
CA GLN A 166 -4.99 3.44 4.12
C GLN A 166 -4.88 4.37 2.92
N GLN A 167 -3.75 4.37 2.22
CA GLN A 167 -3.56 5.13 0.99
C GLN A 167 -4.57 4.70 -0.08
N ALA A 168 -4.80 3.40 -0.27
CA ALA A 168 -5.82 2.89 -1.19
C ALA A 168 -7.22 3.43 -0.86
N GLY A 169 -7.55 3.54 0.43
CA GLY A 169 -8.80 4.17 0.87
C GLY A 169 -8.89 5.64 0.46
N PHE A 170 -7.82 6.41 0.62
CA PHE A 170 -7.77 7.80 0.17
C PHE A 170 -7.86 7.94 -1.34
N ASP A 171 -7.17 7.08 -2.10
CA ASP A 171 -7.20 7.10 -3.56
C ASP A 171 -8.62 6.89 -4.09
N ARG A 172 -9.38 5.95 -3.53
CA ARG A 172 -10.81 5.76 -3.86
C ARG A 172 -11.64 6.98 -3.48
N PHE A 173 -11.46 7.49 -2.27
CA PHE A 173 -12.20 8.66 -1.81
C PHE A 173 -11.97 9.87 -2.72
N TYR A 174 -10.72 10.16 -3.10
CA TYR A 174 -10.41 11.26 -4.00
C TYR A 174 -10.92 11.02 -5.42
N GLY A 175 -10.90 9.78 -5.89
CA GLY A 175 -11.51 9.40 -7.16
C GLY A 175 -13.03 9.66 -7.18
N GLU A 176 -13.75 9.27 -6.14
CA GLU A 176 -15.18 9.50 -5.98
C GLU A 176 -15.53 10.99 -5.80
N ALA A 177 -14.76 11.71 -4.96
CA ALA A 177 -14.95 13.14 -4.76
C ALA A 177 -14.68 13.93 -6.06
N GLY A 178 -13.65 13.55 -6.82
CA GLY A 178 -13.36 14.11 -8.14
C GLY A 178 -14.46 13.82 -9.14
N ALA A 179 -15.01 12.61 -9.13
CA ALA A 179 -16.15 12.24 -9.96
C ALA A 179 -17.40 13.08 -9.65
N ALA A 180 -17.75 13.19 -8.36
CA ALA A 180 -18.89 14.00 -7.91
C ALA A 180 -18.72 15.48 -8.30
N LYS A 181 -17.51 16.01 -8.18
CA LYS A 181 -17.19 17.39 -8.61
C LYS A 181 -17.40 17.54 -10.12
N SER A 182 -16.88 16.65 -10.95
CA SER A 182 -17.00 16.70 -12.41
C SER A 182 -18.45 16.66 -12.89
N VAL A 183 -19.29 15.82 -12.26
CA VAL A 183 -20.75 15.78 -12.55
C VAL A 183 -21.40 17.12 -12.20
N ARG A 184 -21.12 17.68 -11.02
CA ARG A 184 -21.70 18.97 -10.60
C ARG A 184 -21.28 20.12 -11.55
N GLU A 185 -20.02 20.16 -11.95
CA GLU A 185 -19.50 21.16 -12.88
C GLU A 185 -20.16 21.02 -14.26
N GLY A 186 -20.26 19.79 -14.77
CA GLY A 186 -20.97 19.52 -16.04
C GLY A 186 -22.44 19.92 -15.98
N GLN A 187 -23.16 19.63 -14.90
CA GLN A 187 -24.54 20.03 -14.69
C GLN A 187 -24.69 21.53 -14.50
N ALA A 188 -23.79 22.20 -13.78
CA ALA A 188 -23.78 23.65 -13.62
C ALA A 188 -23.62 24.37 -14.98
N GLN A 189 -22.64 23.91 -15.79
CA GLN A 189 -22.45 24.43 -17.16
C GLN A 189 -23.64 24.16 -18.04
N ALA A 190 -24.22 22.96 -18.02
CA ALA A 190 -25.41 22.62 -18.76
C ALA A 190 -26.60 23.51 -18.38
N SER A 191 -26.75 23.81 -17.08
CA SER A 191 -27.79 24.71 -16.56
C SER A 191 -27.58 26.16 -17.03
N ALA A 192 -26.30 26.62 -17.00
CA ALA A 192 -25.97 27.97 -17.53
C ALA A 192 -26.29 28.11 -19.00
N TYR A 193 -26.02 27.10 -19.83
CA TYR A 193 -26.42 27.11 -21.25
C TYR A 193 -27.94 27.11 -21.44
N LYS A 194 -28.70 26.35 -20.61
CA LYS A 194 -30.19 26.37 -20.65
C LYS A 194 -30.73 27.75 -20.26
N ILE A 195 -30.24 28.39 -19.21
CA ILE A 195 -30.63 29.73 -18.79
C ILE A 195 -30.30 30.75 -19.89
N GLY A 196 -29.10 30.65 -20.50
CA GLY A 196 -28.72 31.45 -21.65
C GLY A 196 -29.70 31.32 -22.83
N SER A 197 -30.19 30.10 -23.11
CA SER A 197 -31.16 29.88 -24.16
C SER A 197 -32.50 30.56 -23.89
N TYR A 198 -32.97 30.56 -22.64
CA TYR A 198 -34.19 31.28 -22.24
C TYR A 198 -34.02 32.80 -22.31
N SER A 199 -32.87 33.33 -21.93
CA SER A 199 -32.60 34.79 -22.04
C SER A 199 -32.53 35.25 -23.49
N THR A 200 -31.98 34.44 -24.39
CA THR A 200 -31.96 34.68 -25.84
C THR A 200 -33.37 34.67 -26.44
N LEU A 201 -34.22 33.77 -25.98
CA LEU A 201 -35.66 33.74 -26.36
C LEU A 201 -36.35 35.03 -25.93
N LEU A 202 -36.22 35.43 -24.69
CA LEU A 202 -36.85 36.64 -24.15
C LEU A 202 -36.37 37.91 -24.84
N SER A 203 -35.08 38.05 -25.13
CA SER A 203 -34.51 39.17 -25.84
C SER A 203 -34.94 39.19 -27.32
N GLY A 204 -35.05 38.01 -27.96
CA GLY A 204 -35.56 37.87 -29.33
C GLY A 204 -37.04 38.31 -29.47
N VAL A 205 -37.88 37.88 -28.51
CA VAL A 205 -39.29 38.30 -28.45
C VAL A 205 -39.42 39.82 -28.18
N GLY A 206 -38.58 40.35 -27.26
CA GLY A 206 -38.55 41.79 -26.98
C GLY A 206 -38.17 42.64 -28.21
N ASN A 207 -37.19 42.19 -28.98
CA ASN A 207 -36.77 42.86 -30.20
C ASN A 207 -37.81 42.77 -31.29
N MET A 208 -38.52 41.66 -31.43
CA MET A 208 -39.65 41.53 -32.38
C MET A 208 -40.85 42.45 -32.02
N ALA A 209 -41.17 42.53 -30.72
CA ALA A 209 -42.22 43.43 -30.25
C ALA A 209 -41.84 44.91 -30.44
N GLY A 210 -40.57 45.25 -30.20
CA GLY A 210 -40.02 46.58 -30.44
C GLY A 210 -40.03 46.98 -31.90
N SER A 211 -39.68 46.02 -32.78
CA SER A 211 -39.73 46.23 -34.23
C SER A 211 -41.18 46.42 -34.74
N ALA A 212 -42.11 45.61 -34.27
CA ALA A 212 -43.51 45.73 -34.59
C ALA A 212 -44.13 47.09 -34.16
N TYR A 213 -43.70 47.58 -32.95
CA TYR A 213 -44.13 48.86 -32.45
C TYR A 213 -43.59 50.05 -33.27
N THR A 214 -42.37 49.98 -33.76
CA THR A 214 -41.73 51.01 -34.58
C THR A 214 -42.40 51.05 -36.02
N PHE A 215 -42.69 49.89 -36.62
CA PHE A 215 -43.36 49.79 -37.86
C PHE A 215 -44.77 50.36 -37.77
N ARG A 216 -45.53 50.12 -36.71
CA ARG A 216 -46.87 50.71 -36.49
C ARG A 216 -46.81 52.22 -36.30
N ARG A 217 -45.77 52.75 -35.68
CA ARG A 217 -45.58 54.21 -35.45
C ARG A 217 -45.13 54.94 -36.71
N GLN A 218 -44.50 54.27 -37.68
CA GLN A 218 -44.10 54.82 -38.99
C GLN A 218 -45.16 54.75 -40.06
N GLY A 219 -46.33 54.29 -39.72
CA GLY A 219 -47.49 54.29 -40.68
C GLY A 219 -47.35 53.31 -41.83
N ALA A 220 -46.59 52.27 -41.69
CA ALA A 220 -46.35 51.22 -42.70
C ALA A 220 -47.37 50.10 -42.66
N ILE A 221 -48.42 50.18 -41.80
CA ILE A 221 -49.61 49.31 -41.76
C ILE A 221 -50.81 50.18 -41.34
#